data_b0b18edce62e68752487f0b54dbe4709
#
_entry.id   b0b18edce62e68752487f0b54dbe4709
#
_cell.length_a   1.000
_cell.length_b   1.000
_cell.length_c   1.000
_cell.angle_alpha   90.00
_cell.angle_beta   90.00
_cell.angle_gamma   90.00
#
_symmetry.space_group_name_H-M   'P 1'
#
loop_
_entity.id
_entity.type
_entity.pdbx_description
1 polymer ?
#
loop_
_entity_poly.entity_id
_entity_poly.type
_entity_poly.pdbx_seq_one_letter_code
_entity_poly.pdbx_strand_id
1 'polypeptide(L)'
;MNDSQTISSLQSICVYCGSGPGKDPAYLKTAHAFGRILAQSRIGLVYGGGSLGLMGEIARSVLDHGGHVTGIIPGFLSEREHMLIEAQELIVVDDMHQRKQLMFIKSDAFVALPGGLGTLEEFVEQLTWSQLGRHAKPIVLLNIEGFWDPLLVLFDRMGAEGFIRPGLELNMLVVDRVEDIIPTIDKALGAYPAVSEAQVEAEVSTKF
;
A
#
# COMPACT_ATOMS: atom_id res chain seq x y z
N MET A 1 19.83 16.42 -28.11
CA MET A 1 19.68 15.16 -27.40
C MET A 1 18.50 15.38 -26.46
N ASN A 2 17.32 14.86 -26.84
CA ASN A 2 16.12 14.96 -26.01
C ASN A 2 16.19 13.84 -24.97
N ASP A 3 16.50 14.17 -23.75
CA ASP A 3 16.20 13.30 -22.61
C ASP A 3 14.67 13.28 -22.45
N SER A 4 14.05 12.29 -23.11
CA SER A 4 12.68 11.90 -22.76
C SER A 4 12.75 11.30 -21.35
N GLN A 5 12.58 12.13 -20.33
CA GLN A 5 12.27 11.65 -19.00
C GLN A 5 10.97 10.84 -19.15
N THR A 6 11.10 9.53 -19.13
CA THR A 6 9.96 8.64 -18.92
C THR A 6 9.41 9.01 -17.55
N ILE A 7 8.32 9.76 -17.52
CA ILE A 7 7.60 10.05 -16.28
C ILE A 7 7.16 8.68 -15.77
N SER A 8 7.71 8.24 -14.64
CA SER A 8 7.25 7.03 -13.96
C SER A 8 5.75 7.17 -13.74
N SER A 9 4.99 6.15 -14.12
CA SER A 9 3.54 6.11 -13.86
C SER A 9 3.24 6.01 -12.35
N LEU A 10 4.24 5.75 -11.53
CA LEU A 10 4.14 5.62 -10.08
C LEU A 10 4.25 6.99 -9.42
N GLN A 11 3.12 7.55 -8.99
CA GLN A 11 3.04 8.84 -8.31
C GLN A 11 2.84 8.67 -6.79
N SER A 12 2.12 7.63 -6.38
CA SER A 12 1.74 7.41 -4.99
C SER A 12 1.64 5.93 -4.63
N ILE A 13 2.01 5.60 -3.40
CA ILE A 13 1.92 4.25 -2.84
C ILE A 13 1.05 4.30 -1.59
N CYS A 14 0.03 3.43 -1.55
CA CYS A 14 -0.70 3.14 -0.32
C CYS A 14 0.10 2.17 0.55
N VAL A 15 0.33 2.54 1.81
CA VAL A 15 1.05 1.68 2.76
C VAL A 15 0.13 1.26 3.89
N TYR A 16 -0.07 -0.05 3.99
CA TYR A 16 -0.74 -0.70 5.11
C TYR A 16 0.30 -1.19 6.11
N CYS A 17 0.20 -0.81 7.36
CA CYS A 17 1.15 -1.20 8.40
C CYS A 17 0.55 -1.07 9.80
N GLY A 18 1.26 -1.62 10.79
CA GLY A 18 0.77 -1.62 12.17
C GLY A 18 0.69 -0.23 12.80
N SER A 19 -0.40 0.04 13.55
CA SER A 19 -0.51 1.17 14.47
C SER A 19 0.34 1.00 15.74
N GLY A 20 0.89 -0.20 15.97
CA GLY A 20 1.91 -0.48 16.98
C GLY A 20 3.30 -0.61 16.37
N PRO A 21 4.37 -0.50 17.19
CA PRO A 21 5.76 -0.59 16.72
C PRO A 21 6.24 -2.02 16.47
N GLY A 22 5.48 -3.04 16.92
CA GLY A 22 5.96 -4.41 17.02
C GLY A 22 6.99 -4.58 18.14
N LYS A 23 7.54 -5.79 18.27
CA LYS A 23 8.59 -6.08 19.27
C LYS A 23 10.00 -5.99 18.70
N ASP A 24 10.15 -6.31 17.41
CA ASP A 24 11.44 -6.22 16.75
C ASP A 24 11.69 -4.78 16.27
N PRO A 25 12.83 -4.16 16.68
CA PRO A 25 13.19 -2.84 16.21
C PRO A 25 13.45 -2.75 14.70
N ALA A 26 13.63 -3.87 14.01
CA ALA A 26 13.76 -3.91 12.56
C ALA A 26 12.51 -3.35 11.87
N TYR A 27 11.32 -3.54 12.42
CA TYR A 27 10.08 -3.05 11.82
C TYR A 27 10.02 -1.52 11.77
N LEU A 28 10.33 -0.84 12.87
CA LEU A 28 10.38 0.63 12.89
C LEU A 28 11.49 1.17 11.97
N LYS A 29 12.68 0.55 12.00
CA LYS A 29 13.78 0.92 11.10
C LYS A 29 13.40 0.80 9.64
N THR A 30 12.69 -0.26 9.30
CA THR A 30 12.20 -0.51 7.93
C THR A 30 11.15 0.52 7.53
N ALA A 31 10.18 0.85 8.40
CA ALA A 31 9.19 1.88 8.14
C ALA A 31 9.86 3.26 7.91
N HIS A 32 10.84 3.62 8.75
CA HIS A 32 11.65 4.82 8.56
C HIS A 32 12.41 4.82 7.23
N ALA A 33 13.12 3.74 6.92
CA ALA A 33 13.87 3.62 5.67
C ALA A 33 12.96 3.75 4.44
N PHE A 34 11.77 3.13 4.48
CA PHE A 34 10.81 3.22 3.38
C PHE A 34 10.26 4.63 3.20
N GLY A 35 9.94 5.34 4.29
CA GLY A 35 9.52 6.74 4.21
C GLY A 35 10.57 7.63 3.54
N ARG A 36 11.84 7.47 3.90
CA ARG A 36 12.96 8.16 3.26
C ARG A 36 13.06 7.82 1.77
N ILE A 37 12.93 6.56 1.39
CA ILE A 37 13.00 6.11 -0.01
C ILE A 37 11.85 6.74 -0.82
N LEU A 38 10.62 6.75 -0.30
CA LEU A 38 9.47 7.38 -0.94
C LEU A 38 9.73 8.86 -1.24
N ALA A 39 10.15 9.61 -0.23
CA ALA A 39 10.46 11.04 -0.37
C ALA A 39 11.57 11.30 -1.41
N GLN A 40 12.67 10.54 -1.36
CA GLN A 40 13.79 10.66 -2.30
C GLN A 40 13.37 10.30 -3.74
N SER A 41 12.44 9.38 -3.90
CA SER A 41 11.88 8.98 -5.19
C SER A 41 10.76 9.91 -5.69
N ARG A 42 10.35 10.90 -4.88
CA ARG A 42 9.23 11.81 -5.15
C ARG A 42 7.89 11.07 -5.32
N ILE A 43 7.72 9.98 -4.59
CA ILE A 43 6.50 9.18 -4.56
C ILE A 43 5.72 9.56 -3.29
N GLY A 44 4.45 9.93 -3.45
CA GLY A 44 3.57 10.28 -2.34
C GLY A 44 3.22 9.06 -1.49
N LEU A 45 3.15 9.25 -0.17
CA LEU A 45 2.62 8.27 0.77
C LEU A 45 1.12 8.48 0.93
N VAL A 46 0.33 7.44 0.72
CA VAL A 46 -1.07 7.34 1.14
C VAL A 46 -1.17 6.32 2.27
N TYR A 47 -1.81 6.67 3.40
CA TYR A 47 -1.85 5.78 4.55
C TYR A 47 -3.03 6.07 5.49
N GLY A 48 -3.15 5.31 6.56
CA GLY A 48 -4.28 5.36 7.50
C GLY A 48 -4.39 6.60 8.40
N GLY A 49 -3.51 7.58 8.30
CA GLY A 49 -3.62 8.87 9.01
C GLY A 49 -3.17 8.86 10.48
N GLY A 50 -2.80 7.72 11.05
CA GLY A 50 -2.36 7.59 12.44
C GLY A 50 -0.92 8.07 12.67
N SER A 51 -0.62 8.58 13.88
CA SER A 51 0.71 9.04 14.28
C SER A 51 1.51 8.03 15.11
N LEU A 52 0.94 6.86 15.42
CA LEU A 52 1.56 5.84 16.27
C LEU A 52 2.16 4.69 15.46
N GLY A 53 3.08 3.96 16.10
CA GLY A 53 3.68 2.74 15.54
C GLY A 53 4.36 2.94 14.19
N LEU A 54 4.23 1.95 13.31
CA LEU A 54 4.83 1.99 11.98
C LEU A 54 4.18 3.07 11.11
N MET A 55 2.87 3.31 11.27
CA MET A 55 2.17 4.37 10.55
C MET A 55 2.78 5.74 10.81
N GLY A 56 2.95 6.09 12.07
CA GLY A 56 3.56 7.36 12.45
C GLY A 56 5.03 7.47 12.03
N GLU A 57 5.78 6.36 12.11
CA GLU A 57 7.18 6.35 11.75
C GLU A 57 7.41 6.59 10.25
N ILE A 58 6.67 5.88 9.39
CA ILE A 58 6.81 6.08 7.95
C ILE A 58 6.37 7.47 7.53
N ALA A 59 5.26 7.96 8.05
CA ALA A 59 4.75 9.28 7.68
C ALA A 59 5.69 10.40 8.11
N ARG A 60 6.21 10.38 9.36
CA ARG A 60 7.24 11.32 9.79
C ARG A 60 8.50 11.25 8.95
N SER A 61 8.97 10.05 8.62
CA SER A 61 10.14 9.90 7.77
C SER A 61 9.95 10.50 6.38
N VAL A 62 8.74 10.36 5.77
CA VAL A 62 8.43 11.02 4.48
C VAL A 62 8.50 12.54 4.65
N LEU A 63 7.88 13.10 5.70
CA LEU A 63 7.86 14.54 6.00
C LEU A 63 9.26 15.10 6.22
N ASP A 64 10.07 14.44 7.06
CA ASP A 64 11.43 14.85 7.41
C ASP A 64 12.37 14.91 6.20
N HIS A 65 12.06 14.13 5.15
CA HIS A 65 12.80 14.11 3.90
C HIS A 65 12.14 14.92 2.77
N GLY A 66 11.13 15.76 3.10
CA GLY A 66 10.47 16.68 2.16
C GLY A 66 9.53 16.01 1.17
N GLY A 67 9.05 14.80 1.46
CA GLY A 67 8.07 14.09 0.66
C GLY A 67 6.63 14.50 0.96
N HIS A 68 5.67 13.93 0.25
CA HIS A 68 4.24 14.22 0.38
C HIS A 68 3.50 13.10 1.12
N VAL A 69 2.65 13.46 2.08
CA VAL A 69 1.87 12.53 2.90
C VAL A 69 0.39 12.87 2.82
N THR A 70 -0.41 11.88 2.42
CA THR A 70 -1.88 11.90 2.49
C THR A 70 -2.35 10.90 3.52
N GLY A 71 -2.90 11.38 4.62
CA GLY A 71 -3.53 10.56 5.66
C GLY A 71 -5.06 10.49 5.47
N ILE A 72 -5.64 9.29 5.57
CA ILE A 72 -7.09 9.09 5.45
C ILE A 72 -7.58 8.34 6.69
N ILE A 73 -8.42 8.99 7.50
CA ILE A 73 -8.83 8.45 8.79
C ILE A 73 -10.33 8.66 9.01
N PRO A 74 -11.08 7.64 9.46
CA PRO A 74 -12.46 7.81 9.91
C PRO A 74 -12.54 8.63 11.19
N GLY A 75 -13.54 9.50 11.30
CA GLY A 75 -13.72 10.37 12.46
C GLY A 75 -13.71 9.63 13.79
N PHE A 76 -14.31 8.43 13.88
CA PHE A 76 -14.35 7.64 15.11
C PHE A 76 -13.00 7.03 15.53
N LEU A 77 -12.00 6.97 14.62
CA LEU A 77 -10.64 6.51 14.91
C LEU A 77 -9.68 7.65 15.21
N SER A 78 -10.03 8.88 14.87
CA SER A 78 -9.15 10.04 14.92
C SER A 78 -8.55 10.28 16.32
N GLU A 79 -9.35 10.07 17.39
CA GLU A 79 -8.88 10.20 18.76
C GLU A 79 -8.01 9.01 19.21
N ARG A 80 -8.33 7.79 18.76
CA ARG A 80 -7.62 6.56 19.17
C ARG A 80 -6.26 6.41 18.52
N GLU A 81 -6.15 6.77 17.26
CA GLU A 81 -4.91 6.62 16.47
C GLU A 81 -4.05 7.89 16.48
N HIS A 82 -4.51 8.95 17.16
CA HIS A 82 -3.80 10.23 17.23
C HIS A 82 -3.41 10.69 15.84
N MET A 83 -4.28 11.43 15.16
CA MET A 83 -4.02 11.92 13.80
C MET A 83 -2.67 12.62 13.68
N LEU A 84 -1.95 12.36 12.60
CA LEU A 84 -0.75 13.09 12.26
C LEU A 84 -1.12 14.40 11.56
N ILE A 85 -1.26 15.46 12.36
CA ILE A 85 -1.73 16.78 11.88
C ILE A 85 -0.72 17.51 10.99
N GLU A 86 0.54 17.06 10.98
CA GLU A 86 1.60 17.59 10.14
C GLU A 86 1.56 17.09 8.70
N ALA A 87 0.70 16.11 8.38
CA ALA A 87 0.49 15.63 7.02
C ALA A 87 0.00 16.78 6.10
N GLN A 88 0.52 16.86 4.88
CA GLN A 88 0.10 17.90 3.92
C GLN A 88 -1.38 17.75 3.54
N GLU A 89 -1.89 16.53 3.50
CA GLU A 89 -3.29 16.26 3.28
C GLU A 89 -3.80 15.27 4.34
N LEU A 90 -4.73 15.72 5.17
CA LEU A 90 -5.40 14.86 6.15
C LEU A 90 -6.90 14.86 5.89
N ILE A 91 -7.41 13.73 5.42
CA ILE A 91 -8.81 13.55 5.03
C ILE A 91 -9.53 12.78 6.13
N VAL A 92 -10.48 13.43 6.79
CA VAL A 92 -11.39 12.79 7.73
C VAL A 92 -12.61 12.30 6.96
N VAL A 93 -12.95 11.03 7.12
CA VAL A 93 -14.08 10.37 6.43
C VAL A 93 -15.09 9.85 7.44
N ASP A 94 -16.31 9.53 6.98
CA ASP A 94 -17.40 9.11 7.84
C ASP A 94 -17.25 7.66 8.30
N ASP A 95 -16.76 6.77 7.43
CA ASP A 95 -16.69 5.35 7.70
C ASP A 95 -15.47 4.65 7.06
N MET A 96 -15.33 3.35 7.33
CA MET A 96 -14.24 2.53 6.79
C MET A 96 -14.32 2.27 5.30
N HIS A 97 -15.52 2.30 4.70
CA HIS A 97 -15.67 2.10 3.25
C HIS A 97 -15.13 3.30 2.48
N GLN A 98 -15.49 4.51 2.89
CA GLN A 98 -14.95 5.74 2.31
C GLN A 98 -13.43 5.80 2.47
N ARG A 99 -12.90 5.42 3.64
CA ARG A 99 -11.46 5.34 3.87
C ARG A 99 -10.78 4.47 2.84
N LYS A 100 -11.18 3.20 2.75
CA LYS A 100 -10.56 2.21 1.86
C LYS A 100 -10.73 2.60 0.38
N GLN A 101 -11.87 3.14 0.01
CA GLN A 101 -12.11 3.66 -1.35
C GLN A 101 -11.18 4.80 -1.70
N LEU A 102 -10.99 5.79 -0.82
CA LEU A 102 -10.09 6.90 -1.07
C LEU A 102 -8.63 6.47 -1.10
N MET A 103 -8.21 5.56 -0.20
CA MET A 103 -6.87 4.97 -0.23
C MET A 103 -6.61 4.26 -1.56
N PHE A 104 -7.59 3.53 -2.07
CA PHE A 104 -7.52 2.88 -3.38
C PHE A 104 -7.41 3.89 -4.54
N ILE A 105 -8.27 4.91 -4.58
CA ILE A 105 -8.32 5.90 -5.66
C ILE A 105 -7.03 6.72 -5.72
N LYS A 106 -6.48 7.10 -4.56
CA LYS A 106 -5.31 7.97 -4.45
C LYS A 106 -3.96 7.27 -4.65
N SER A 107 -3.94 5.98 -4.98
CA SER A 107 -2.69 5.20 -5.01
C SER A 107 -2.54 4.42 -6.30
N ASP A 108 -1.31 4.30 -6.79
CA ASP A 108 -0.95 3.55 -7.99
C ASP A 108 -0.48 2.12 -7.65
N ALA A 109 -0.07 1.90 -6.40
CA ALA A 109 0.37 0.60 -5.90
C ALA A 109 0.09 0.49 -4.39
N PHE A 110 0.15 -0.74 -3.88
CA PHE A 110 -0.08 -1.07 -2.48
C PHE A 110 1.12 -1.79 -1.89
N VAL A 111 1.49 -1.45 -0.66
CA VAL A 111 2.57 -2.11 0.08
C VAL A 111 2.07 -2.44 1.48
N ALA A 112 2.20 -3.70 1.90
CA ALA A 112 1.96 -4.10 3.27
C ALA A 112 3.28 -4.33 4.01
N LEU A 113 3.51 -3.57 5.06
CA LEU A 113 4.56 -3.80 6.06
C LEU A 113 4.01 -4.70 7.19
N PRO A 114 4.82 -5.16 8.14
CA PRO A 114 4.33 -5.85 9.33
C PRO A 114 3.21 -5.07 10.04
N GLY A 115 2.19 -5.81 10.48
CA GLY A 115 1.03 -5.19 11.14
C GLY A 115 0.06 -6.20 11.74
N GLY A 116 -1.05 -5.71 12.25
CA GLY A 116 -2.10 -6.52 12.86
C GLY A 116 -3.23 -6.89 11.89
N LEU A 117 -4.40 -7.20 12.48
CA LEU A 117 -5.59 -7.63 11.72
C LEU A 117 -6.07 -6.56 10.73
N GLY A 118 -5.98 -5.27 11.08
CA GLY A 118 -6.36 -4.19 10.15
C GLY A 118 -5.47 -4.18 8.91
N THR A 119 -4.15 -4.31 9.09
CA THR A 119 -3.19 -4.40 7.98
C THR A 119 -3.46 -5.62 7.10
N LEU A 120 -3.75 -6.77 7.73
CA LEU A 120 -4.08 -8.01 7.02
C LEU A 120 -5.41 -7.86 6.25
N GLU A 121 -6.42 -7.27 6.84
CA GLU A 121 -7.73 -7.04 6.23
C GLU A 121 -7.61 -6.16 4.98
N GLU A 122 -6.94 -5.00 5.10
CA GLU A 122 -6.70 -4.08 4.00
C GLU A 122 -5.90 -4.74 2.86
N PHE A 123 -4.86 -5.51 3.21
CA PHE A 123 -4.04 -6.23 2.24
C PHE A 123 -4.83 -7.32 1.49
N VAL A 124 -5.57 -8.17 2.21
CA VAL A 124 -6.36 -9.26 1.61
C VAL A 124 -7.50 -8.71 0.77
N GLU A 125 -8.08 -7.56 1.14
CA GLU A 125 -9.09 -6.89 0.31
C GLU A 125 -8.52 -6.51 -1.06
N GLN A 126 -7.32 -5.92 -1.12
CA GLN A 126 -6.68 -5.57 -2.40
C GLN A 126 -6.35 -6.82 -3.23
N LEU A 127 -5.86 -7.89 -2.60
CA LEU A 127 -5.64 -9.17 -3.29
C LEU A 127 -6.96 -9.71 -3.89
N THR A 128 -8.02 -9.67 -3.12
CA THR A 128 -9.34 -10.13 -3.56
C THR A 128 -9.86 -9.29 -4.74
N TRP A 129 -9.72 -7.98 -4.68
CA TRP A 129 -10.16 -7.10 -5.77
C TRP A 129 -9.33 -7.31 -7.03
N SER A 130 -8.02 -7.49 -6.90
CA SER A 130 -7.16 -7.86 -8.04
C SER A 130 -7.53 -9.21 -8.63
N GLN A 131 -7.75 -10.22 -7.78
CA GLN A 131 -8.19 -11.56 -8.21
C GLN A 131 -9.53 -11.54 -8.96
N LEU A 132 -10.44 -10.64 -8.58
CA LEU A 132 -11.72 -10.42 -9.23
C LEU A 132 -11.64 -9.51 -10.47
N GLY A 133 -10.43 -9.09 -10.88
CA GLY A 133 -10.21 -8.25 -12.05
C GLY A 133 -10.69 -6.80 -11.88
N ARG A 134 -10.84 -6.32 -10.63
CA ARG A 134 -11.25 -4.93 -10.35
C ARG A 134 -10.12 -3.94 -10.56
N HIS A 135 -8.87 -4.38 -10.46
CA HIS A 135 -7.69 -3.57 -10.75
C HIS A 135 -6.48 -4.46 -11.07
N ALA A 136 -5.46 -3.85 -11.67
CA ALA A 136 -4.16 -4.48 -11.93
C ALA A 136 -3.00 -3.72 -11.24
N LYS A 137 -3.30 -2.88 -10.23
CA LYS A 137 -2.28 -2.15 -9.46
C LYS A 137 -1.38 -3.14 -8.73
N PRO A 138 -0.05 -2.96 -8.74
CA PRO A 138 0.88 -3.82 -8.02
C PRO A 138 0.59 -3.87 -6.52
N ILE A 139 0.68 -5.06 -5.94
CA ILE A 139 0.49 -5.31 -4.50
C ILE A 139 1.75 -5.98 -3.98
N VAL A 140 2.48 -5.32 -3.08
CA VAL A 140 3.74 -5.80 -2.53
C VAL A 140 3.57 -6.14 -1.05
N LEU A 141 4.06 -7.31 -0.66
CA LEU A 141 4.19 -7.74 0.73
C LEU A 141 5.66 -7.66 1.14
N LEU A 142 6.00 -6.77 2.07
CA LEU A 142 7.36 -6.70 2.62
C LEU A 142 7.49 -7.69 3.76
N ASN A 143 8.20 -8.79 3.48
CA ASN A 143 8.39 -9.91 4.41
C ASN A 143 9.66 -9.76 5.26
N ILE A 144 9.84 -8.59 5.86
CA ILE A 144 10.99 -8.34 6.74
C ILE A 144 11.01 -9.32 7.91
N GLU A 145 12.20 -9.93 8.17
CA GLU A 145 12.41 -10.92 9.23
C GLU A 145 11.41 -12.11 9.20
N GLY A 146 10.89 -12.46 8.00
CA GLY A 146 9.93 -13.54 7.85
C GLY A 146 8.57 -13.31 8.53
N PHE A 147 8.21 -12.06 8.82
CA PHE A 147 6.98 -11.74 9.55
C PHE A 147 5.73 -12.33 8.90
N TRP A 148 5.68 -12.38 7.58
CA TRP A 148 4.53 -12.87 6.82
C TRP A 148 4.65 -14.35 6.41
N ASP A 149 5.72 -15.07 6.77
CA ASP A 149 5.88 -16.50 6.42
C ASP A 149 4.64 -17.35 6.78
N PRO A 150 4.01 -17.20 7.97
CA PRO A 150 2.81 -17.96 8.29
C PRO A 150 1.62 -17.66 7.36
N LEU A 151 1.50 -16.42 6.88
CA LEU A 151 0.46 -16.02 5.92
C LEU A 151 0.72 -16.65 4.54
N LEU A 152 1.97 -16.64 4.09
CA LEU A 152 2.36 -17.25 2.81
C LEU A 152 2.07 -18.75 2.82
N VAL A 153 2.43 -19.45 3.92
CA VAL A 153 2.09 -20.86 4.12
C VAL A 153 0.57 -21.10 4.10
N LEU A 154 -0.22 -20.18 4.66
CA LEU A 154 -1.68 -20.27 4.62
C LEU A 154 -2.21 -20.13 3.19
N PHE A 155 -1.68 -19.20 2.40
CA PHE A 155 -2.06 -19.05 0.99
C PHE A 155 -1.71 -20.26 0.15
N ASP A 156 -0.52 -20.85 0.35
CA ASP A 156 -0.13 -22.10 -0.28
C ASP A 156 -1.10 -23.25 0.07
N ARG A 157 -1.51 -23.33 1.33
CA ARG A 157 -2.50 -24.32 1.78
C ARG A 157 -3.86 -24.09 1.11
N MET A 158 -4.33 -22.86 1.00
CA MET A 158 -5.59 -22.55 0.30
C MET A 158 -5.53 -22.97 -1.17
N GLY A 159 -4.39 -22.76 -1.84
CA GLY A 159 -4.16 -23.23 -3.20
C GLY A 159 -4.19 -24.75 -3.30
N ALA A 160 -3.44 -25.45 -2.43
CA ALA A 160 -3.37 -26.91 -2.41
C ALA A 160 -4.72 -27.58 -2.14
N GLU A 161 -5.59 -26.96 -1.34
CA GLU A 161 -6.94 -27.45 -1.05
C GLU A 161 -7.97 -27.01 -2.11
N GLY A 162 -7.55 -26.26 -3.15
CA GLY A 162 -8.44 -25.84 -4.26
C GLY A 162 -9.36 -24.65 -3.93
N PHE A 163 -9.10 -23.92 -2.82
CA PHE A 163 -9.85 -22.69 -2.52
C PHE A 163 -9.39 -21.49 -3.34
N ILE A 164 -8.16 -21.53 -3.87
CA ILE A 164 -7.68 -20.61 -4.89
C ILE A 164 -7.77 -21.36 -6.22
N ARG A 165 -8.67 -20.92 -7.10
CA ARG A 165 -8.93 -21.60 -8.38
C ARG A 165 -7.82 -21.35 -9.38
N PRO A 166 -7.48 -22.31 -10.26
CA PRO A 166 -6.59 -22.06 -11.39
C PRO A 166 -7.07 -20.88 -12.25
N GLY A 167 -6.15 -19.99 -12.61
CA GLY A 167 -6.44 -18.74 -13.32
C GLY A 167 -6.91 -17.57 -12.43
N LEU A 168 -7.01 -17.80 -11.10
CA LEU A 168 -7.31 -16.79 -10.10
C LEU A 168 -6.22 -16.77 -9.02
N GLU A 169 -4.96 -16.95 -9.43
CA GLU A 169 -3.80 -16.90 -8.55
C GLU A 169 -3.68 -15.52 -7.87
N LEU A 170 -3.10 -15.50 -6.68
CA LEU A 170 -2.90 -14.25 -5.95
C LEU A 170 -1.79 -13.43 -6.61
N ASN A 171 -2.15 -12.30 -7.22
CA ASN A 171 -1.22 -11.36 -7.82
C ASN A 171 -0.56 -10.49 -6.75
N MET A 172 0.34 -11.08 -5.95
CA MET A 172 1.15 -10.35 -5.00
C MET A 172 2.64 -10.55 -5.29
N LEU A 173 3.42 -9.53 -4.96
CA LEU A 173 4.86 -9.51 -5.08
C LEU A 173 5.45 -9.54 -3.67
N VAL A 174 6.30 -10.50 -3.37
CA VAL A 174 6.94 -10.61 -2.05
C VAL A 174 8.38 -10.14 -2.15
N VAL A 175 8.78 -9.26 -1.25
CA VAL A 175 10.16 -8.78 -1.13
C VAL A 175 10.58 -8.82 0.33
N ASP A 176 11.87 -9.08 0.58
CA ASP A 176 12.43 -9.18 1.93
C ASP A 176 13.19 -7.90 2.34
N ARG A 177 13.42 -6.99 1.39
CA ARG A 177 14.17 -5.77 1.61
C ARG A 177 13.40 -4.56 1.12
N VAL A 178 13.49 -3.48 1.88
CA VAL A 178 12.77 -2.24 1.59
C VAL A 178 13.23 -1.57 0.29
N GLU A 179 14.50 -1.74 -0.07
CA GLU A 179 15.09 -1.19 -1.29
C GLU A 179 14.54 -1.84 -2.57
N ASP A 180 13.99 -3.05 -2.45
CA ASP A 180 13.49 -3.81 -3.60
C ASP A 180 12.01 -3.47 -3.92
N ILE A 181 11.31 -2.72 -3.08
CA ILE A 181 9.89 -2.39 -3.24
C ILE A 181 9.64 -1.61 -4.53
N ILE A 182 10.26 -0.43 -4.68
CA ILE A 182 10.03 0.44 -5.85
C ILE A 182 10.47 -0.23 -7.15
N PRO A 183 11.68 -0.82 -7.25
CA PRO A 183 12.08 -1.55 -8.46
C PRO A 183 11.11 -2.67 -8.85
N THR A 184 10.55 -3.36 -7.86
CA THR A 184 9.57 -4.43 -8.09
C THR A 184 8.24 -3.89 -8.62
N ILE A 185 7.76 -2.77 -8.06
CA ILE A 185 6.55 -2.07 -8.53
C ILE A 185 6.76 -1.55 -9.95
N ASP A 186 7.86 -0.85 -10.24
CA ASP A 186 8.16 -0.31 -11.57
C ASP A 186 8.23 -1.42 -12.64
N LYS A 187 8.83 -2.55 -12.30
CA LYS A 187 8.86 -3.72 -13.19
C LYS A 187 7.45 -4.24 -13.47
N ALA A 188 6.60 -4.31 -12.45
CA ALA A 188 5.21 -4.77 -12.61
C ALA A 188 4.39 -3.78 -13.46
N LEU A 189 4.52 -2.48 -13.23
CA LEU A 189 3.85 -1.45 -14.03
C LEU A 189 4.33 -1.44 -15.49
N GLY A 190 5.62 -1.66 -15.74
CA GLY A 190 6.17 -1.77 -17.10
C GLY A 190 5.74 -3.04 -17.85
N ALA A 191 5.34 -4.09 -17.14
CA ALA A 191 4.82 -5.33 -17.73
C ALA A 191 3.34 -5.24 -18.15
N TYR A 192 2.58 -4.30 -17.59
CA TYR A 192 1.17 -4.03 -17.94
C TYR A 192 1.10 -2.67 -18.64
N PRO A 193 0.79 -2.59 -19.96
CA PRO A 193 0.55 -1.31 -20.62
C PRO A 193 -0.60 -0.60 -19.90
N ALA A 194 -0.42 0.69 -19.64
CA ALA A 194 -1.38 1.53 -18.94
C ALA A 194 -2.79 1.35 -19.50
N VAL A 195 -3.71 0.87 -18.68
CA VAL A 195 -5.15 0.97 -18.95
C VAL A 195 -5.48 2.45 -18.92
N SER A 196 -5.91 3.03 -20.03
CA SER A 196 -6.17 4.47 -20.11
C SER A 196 -7.30 4.86 -19.14
N GLU A 197 -7.17 6.05 -18.52
CA GLU A 197 -8.19 6.61 -17.59
C GLU A 197 -9.61 6.55 -18.18
N ALA A 198 -9.75 6.69 -19.50
CA ALA A 198 -11.01 6.55 -20.22
C ALA A 198 -11.63 5.15 -20.15
N GLN A 199 -10.84 4.09 -19.97
CA GLN A 199 -11.35 2.72 -19.81
C GLN A 199 -11.79 2.47 -18.37
N VAL A 200 -11.15 3.07 -17.38
CA VAL A 200 -11.54 3.00 -15.97
C VAL A 200 -12.85 3.74 -15.74
N GLU A 201 -13.03 4.93 -16.30
CA GLU A 201 -14.28 5.71 -16.19
C GLU A 201 -15.46 5.02 -16.91
N ALA A 202 -15.22 4.40 -18.05
CA ALA A 202 -16.26 3.66 -18.79
C ALA A 202 -16.69 2.39 -18.03
N GLU A 203 -15.80 1.69 -17.35
CA GLU A 203 -16.13 0.52 -16.56
C GLU A 203 -16.85 0.85 -15.25
N VAL A 204 -16.50 1.96 -14.61
CA VAL A 204 -17.17 2.46 -13.40
C VAL A 204 -18.60 2.91 -13.73
N SER A 205 -18.81 3.59 -14.87
CA SER A 205 -20.12 4.11 -15.29
C SER A 205 -21.10 3.03 -15.75
N THR A 206 -20.63 1.82 -16.08
CA THR A 206 -21.49 0.75 -16.64
C THR A 206 -21.90 -0.31 -15.59
N LYS A 207 -21.39 -0.24 -14.35
CA LYS A 207 -21.56 -1.28 -13.32
C LYS A 207 -22.18 -0.80 -12.00
N PHE A 208 -22.73 0.44 -11.98
CA PHE A 208 -23.53 0.95 -10.85
C PHE A 208 -24.92 1.40 -11.30
#